data_3ea3db1ee144e1063f93dc698ef7174e
#
_entry.id   3ea3db1ee144e1063f93dc698ef7174e
#
_cell.length_a   1.000
_cell.length_b   1.000
_cell.length_c   1.000
_cell.angle_alpha   90.00
_cell.angle_beta   90.00
_cell.angle_gamma   90.00
#
_symmetry.space_group_name_H-M   'P 1'
#
loop_
_entity.id
_entity.type
_entity.pdbx_description
1 polymer ?
#
loop_
_entity_poly.entity_id
_entity_poly.type
_entity_poly.pdbx_seq_one_letter_code
_entity_poly.pdbx_strand_id
1 'polypeptide(L)'
;ISFKKNDFEIKSKNKFNKVKYFEAKIYRNDDKYLLVKNNKFNFLRNLLIFPMKEVKKNEFQTSIDNKLNIKMSNMDMKIILNKNNINKKIKGDFMVDKKNINKIILPSFTKKIFKNLSKHKWKKLL
;
A
#
# COMPACT_ATOMS: atom_id res chain seq x y z
N ILE A 1 -40.45 6.87 -14.05
CA ILE A 1 -39.57 7.35 -13.34
C ILE A 1 -38.61 6.45 -12.61
N SER A 2 -38.79 5.16 -12.71
CA SER A 2 -37.80 4.24 -12.23
C SER A 2 -36.50 4.37 -12.99
N PHE A 3 -36.48 4.88 -14.19
CA PHE A 3 -35.27 5.15 -14.91
C PHE A 3 -34.36 6.08 -14.21
N LYS A 4 -34.88 7.15 -13.61
CA LYS A 4 -34.07 8.13 -12.93
C LYS A 4 -33.37 7.55 -11.72
N LYS A 5 -34.01 6.62 -11.05
CA LYS A 5 -33.41 5.95 -9.90
C LYS A 5 -32.22 5.11 -10.30
N ASN A 6 -32.37 4.38 -11.39
CA ASN A 6 -31.29 3.52 -11.86
C ASN A 6 -30.08 4.33 -12.29
N ASP A 7 -30.33 5.41 -13.03
CA ASP A 7 -29.23 6.27 -13.44
C ASP A 7 -28.54 6.89 -12.26
N PHE A 8 -29.32 7.30 -11.28
CA PHE A 8 -28.82 7.90 -10.08
C PHE A 8 -27.93 6.93 -9.30
N GLU A 9 -28.35 5.69 -9.19
CA GLU A 9 -27.57 4.68 -8.48
C GLU A 9 -26.24 4.40 -9.16
N ILE A 10 -26.25 4.29 -10.47
CA ILE A 10 -25.03 4.07 -11.25
C ILE A 10 -24.05 5.21 -11.06
N LYS A 11 -24.55 6.43 -11.15
CA LYS A 11 -23.72 7.61 -10.97
C LYS A 11 -23.13 7.67 -9.56
N SER A 12 -23.91 7.29 -8.57
CA SER A 12 -23.46 7.28 -7.19
C SER A 12 -22.31 6.32 -6.99
N LYS A 13 -22.41 5.12 -7.54
CA LYS A 13 -21.34 4.15 -7.45
C LYS A 13 -20.05 4.66 -8.07
N ASN A 14 -20.17 5.31 -9.23
CA ASN A 14 -18.99 5.85 -9.91
C ASN A 14 -18.37 7.00 -9.14
N LYS A 15 -19.21 7.81 -8.51
CA LYS A 15 -18.71 8.95 -7.74
C LYS A 15 -17.94 8.55 -6.50
N PHE A 16 -18.26 7.41 -5.91
CA PHE A 16 -17.63 7.00 -4.67
C PHE A 16 -16.29 6.30 -4.88
N ASN A 17 -15.98 5.91 -6.11
CA ASN A 17 -14.72 5.27 -6.41
C ASN A 17 -13.67 6.32 -6.77
N LYS A 18 -13.01 6.84 -5.76
CA LYS A 18 -11.89 7.76 -5.97
C LYS A 18 -10.64 6.96 -6.26
N VAL A 19 -9.89 7.40 -7.26
CA VAL A 19 -8.60 6.79 -7.59
C VAL A 19 -7.51 7.67 -7.03
N LYS A 20 -6.62 7.08 -6.25
CA LYS A 20 -5.47 7.77 -5.69
C LYS A 20 -4.21 6.98 -5.95
N TYR A 21 -3.10 7.70 -6.10
CA TYR A 21 -1.82 7.12 -6.44
C TYR A 21 -0.84 7.32 -5.28
N PHE A 22 -0.11 6.26 -4.95
CA PHE A 22 0.83 6.28 -3.84
C PHE A 22 2.12 5.59 -4.21
N GLU A 23 3.18 5.96 -3.52
CA GLU A 23 4.44 5.22 -3.56
C GLU A 23 4.69 4.68 -2.16
N ALA A 24 4.76 3.35 -2.05
CA ALA A 24 5.13 2.69 -0.81
C ALA A 24 6.61 2.36 -0.85
N LYS A 25 7.33 2.80 0.17
CA LYS A 25 8.76 2.50 0.29
C LYS A 25 8.91 1.25 1.12
N ILE A 26 9.39 0.20 0.48
CA ILE A 26 9.55 -1.11 1.12
C ILE A 26 11.01 -1.24 1.53
N TYR A 27 11.27 -1.04 2.82
CA TYR A 27 12.62 -1.21 3.36
C TYR A 27 12.73 -2.60 3.98
N ARG A 28 13.68 -3.37 3.49
CA ARG A 28 13.91 -4.73 3.95
C ARG A 28 15.35 -4.89 4.44
N ASN A 29 15.48 -5.52 5.61
CA ASN A 29 16.76 -5.94 6.15
C ASN A 29 16.64 -7.42 6.48
N ASP A 30 17.24 -8.29 5.66
CA ASP A 30 17.04 -9.74 5.69
C ASP A 30 15.55 -10.07 5.55
N ASP A 31 14.94 -10.72 6.52
CA ASP A 31 13.52 -11.05 6.51
C ASP A 31 12.66 -10.03 7.25
N LYS A 32 13.26 -8.90 7.63
CA LYS A 32 12.55 -7.87 8.38
C LYS A 32 12.17 -6.71 7.50
N TYR A 33 10.96 -6.22 7.71
CA TYR A 33 10.41 -5.10 6.94
C TYR A 33 10.05 -3.96 7.86
N LEU A 34 10.29 -2.74 7.38
CA LEU A 34 9.97 -1.54 8.13
C LEU A 34 8.50 -1.21 7.98
N LEU A 35 7.79 -1.12 9.10
CA LEU A 35 6.42 -0.64 9.15
C LEU A 35 6.35 0.57 10.06
N VAL A 36 5.43 1.47 9.76
CA VAL A 36 5.20 2.67 10.55
C VAL A 36 3.75 2.75 10.96
N LYS A 37 3.51 3.34 12.11
CA LYS A 37 2.15 3.61 12.57
C LYS A 37 1.59 4.78 11.77
N ASN A 38 0.46 4.55 11.11
CA ASN A 38 -0.12 5.57 10.24
C ASN A 38 -0.84 6.65 11.03
N ASN A 39 -0.25 7.82 11.11
CA ASN A 39 -0.90 9.00 11.65
C ASN A 39 -0.97 10.14 10.62
N LYS A 40 -0.65 9.83 9.37
CA LYS A 40 -0.58 10.79 8.28
C LYS A 40 -1.85 10.81 7.43
N PHE A 41 -2.37 9.62 7.11
CA PHE A 41 -3.54 9.49 6.23
C PHE A 41 -4.83 9.31 7.05
N ASN A 42 -5.95 9.69 6.46
CA ASN A 42 -7.25 9.54 7.10
C ASN A 42 -7.80 8.12 7.10
N PHE A 43 -7.21 7.26 6.30
CA PHE A 43 -7.56 5.84 6.27
C PHE A 43 -6.53 5.04 7.06
N LEU A 44 -6.93 3.91 7.60
CA LEU A 44 -6.05 3.00 8.38
C LEU A 44 -5.30 3.72 9.50
N ARG A 45 -5.96 4.67 10.15
CA ARG A 45 -5.30 5.45 11.20
C ARG A 45 -4.87 4.58 12.35
N ASN A 46 -3.67 4.87 12.85
CA ASN A 46 -3.03 4.18 13.97
C ASN A 46 -2.71 2.71 13.70
N LEU A 47 -2.77 2.26 12.45
CA LEU A 47 -2.41 0.91 12.08
C LEU A 47 -1.03 0.89 11.44
N LEU A 48 -0.39 -0.27 11.46
CA LEU A 48 0.94 -0.43 10.89
C LEU A 48 0.85 -0.59 9.37
N ILE A 49 1.53 0.29 8.66
CA ILE A 49 1.60 0.27 7.20
C ILE A 49 3.05 0.47 6.76
N PHE A 50 3.33 0.17 5.49
CA PHE A 50 4.61 0.57 4.92
C PHE A 50 4.66 2.09 4.79
N PRO A 51 5.84 2.72 4.95
CA PRO A 51 5.95 4.16 4.68
C PRO A 51 5.47 4.46 3.28
N MET A 52 4.57 5.43 3.15
CA MET A 52 3.97 5.79 1.86
C MET A 52 3.84 7.28 1.72
N LYS A 53 3.81 7.73 0.47
CA LYS A 53 3.44 9.10 0.15
C LYS A 53 2.49 9.09 -1.04
N GLU A 54 1.62 10.09 -1.12
CA GLU A 54 0.76 10.27 -2.27
C GLU A 54 1.56 10.86 -3.41
N VAL A 55 1.35 10.35 -4.63
CA VAL A 55 2.04 10.82 -5.83
C VAL A 55 1.03 11.21 -6.89
N LYS A 56 1.50 11.87 -7.93
CA LYS A 56 0.65 12.27 -9.04
C LYS A 56 0.49 11.10 -10.01
N LYS A 57 -0.60 11.15 -10.77
CA LYS A 57 -0.90 10.12 -11.76
C LYS A 57 0.25 9.88 -12.74
N ASN A 58 0.87 10.95 -13.23
CA ASN A 58 1.98 10.81 -14.17
C ASN A 58 3.21 10.18 -13.54
N GLU A 59 3.49 10.46 -12.26
CA GLU A 59 4.58 9.80 -11.54
C GLU A 59 4.33 8.30 -11.45
N PHE A 60 3.09 7.92 -11.18
CA PHE A 60 2.70 6.52 -11.12
C PHE A 60 2.88 5.85 -12.48
N GLN A 61 2.42 6.50 -13.54
CA GLN A 61 2.45 5.94 -14.89
C GLN A 61 3.85 5.78 -15.43
N THR A 62 4.76 6.68 -15.08
CA THR A 62 6.14 6.65 -15.59
C THR A 62 7.07 5.78 -14.76
N SER A 63 6.64 5.34 -13.59
CA SER A 63 7.46 4.48 -12.74
C SER A 63 7.66 3.11 -13.36
N ILE A 64 8.88 2.61 -13.27
CA ILE A 64 9.22 1.26 -13.72
C ILE A 64 9.11 0.22 -12.60
N ASP A 65 8.84 0.67 -11.38
CA ASP A 65 8.71 -0.22 -10.23
C ASP A 65 7.42 -1.03 -10.31
N ASN A 66 7.36 -2.08 -9.52
CA ASN A 66 6.16 -2.91 -9.43
C ASN A 66 4.97 -2.09 -8.92
N LYS A 67 3.81 -2.40 -9.43
CA LYS A 67 2.59 -1.68 -9.09
C LYS A 67 1.54 -2.64 -8.54
N LEU A 68 0.76 -2.14 -7.60
CA LEU A 68 -0.29 -2.91 -6.96
C LEU A 68 -1.55 -2.06 -6.88
N ASN A 69 -2.70 -2.69 -7.11
CA ASN A 69 -3.98 -2.02 -7.00
C ASN A 69 -4.75 -2.62 -5.83
N ILE A 70 -5.12 -1.79 -4.87
CA ILE A 70 -5.89 -2.23 -3.71
C ILE A 70 -7.14 -1.37 -3.60
N LYS A 71 -8.28 -2.04 -3.52
CA LYS A 71 -9.55 -1.35 -3.33
C LYS A 71 -9.89 -1.29 -1.84
N MET A 72 -10.25 -0.13 -1.38
CA MET A 72 -10.66 0.09 0.01
C MET A 72 -11.94 0.91 0.02
N SER A 73 -13.00 0.34 0.53
CA SER A 73 -14.29 1.03 0.61
C SER A 73 -14.65 1.74 -0.68
N ASN A 74 -14.52 3.06 -0.70
CA ASN A 74 -14.83 3.88 -1.87
C ASN A 74 -13.59 4.46 -2.53
N MET A 75 -12.43 3.86 -2.28
CA MET A 75 -11.17 4.34 -2.84
C MET A 75 -10.43 3.23 -3.57
N ASP A 76 -9.94 3.56 -4.74
CA ASP A 76 -9.12 2.67 -5.54
C ASP A 76 -7.67 3.16 -5.43
N MET A 77 -6.85 2.41 -4.73
CA MET A 77 -5.46 2.80 -4.46
C MET A 77 -4.52 2.13 -5.44
N LYS A 78 -3.81 2.93 -6.20
CA LYS A 78 -2.79 2.45 -7.12
C LYS A 78 -1.43 2.77 -6.52
N ILE A 79 -0.66 1.73 -6.24
CA ILE A 79 0.53 1.83 -5.39
C ILE A 79 1.76 1.37 -6.14
N ILE A 80 2.79 2.23 -6.13
CA ILE A 80 4.11 1.86 -6.60
C ILE A 80 4.86 1.22 -5.43
N LEU A 81 5.45 0.06 -5.66
CA LEU A 81 6.24 -0.63 -4.64
C LEU A 81 7.72 -0.37 -4.90
N ASN A 82 8.27 0.58 -4.16
CA ASN A 82 9.67 0.95 -4.26
C ASN A 82 10.48 0.12 -3.26
N LYS A 83 11.15 -0.91 -3.76
CA LYS A 83 11.86 -1.88 -2.93
C LYS A 83 13.28 -1.44 -2.66
N ASN A 84 13.65 -1.45 -1.38
CA ASN A 84 14.98 -1.05 -0.93
C ASN A 84 15.51 -2.05 0.08
N ASN A 85 16.72 -2.54 -0.14
CA ASN A 85 17.42 -3.33 0.87
C ASN A 85 18.27 -2.38 1.71
N ILE A 86 18.18 -2.53 3.02
CA ILE A 86 18.95 -1.69 3.93
C ILE A 86 19.77 -2.56 4.85
N ASN A 87 20.93 -2.05 5.25
CA ASN A 87 21.84 -2.76 6.15
C ASN A 87 21.75 -2.26 7.58
N LYS A 88 20.97 -1.22 7.83
CA LYS A 88 20.89 -0.59 9.13
C LYS A 88 19.48 -0.65 9.68
N LYS A 89 19.39 -0.81 11.01
CA LYS A 89 18.15 -0.64 11.72
C LYS A 89 17.77 0.84 11.70
N ILE A 90 16.55 1.15 11.30
CA ILE A 90 16.06 2.52 11.33
C ILE A 90 15.46 2.78 12.71
N LYS A 91 15.96 3.81 13.37
CA LYS A 91 15.49 4.17 14.71
C LYS A 91 14.05 4.67 14.70
N GLY A 92 13.31 4.27 15.72
CA GLY A 92 11.99 4.78 15.97
C GLY A 92 10.87 4.08 15.21
N ASP A 93 11.23 3.14 14.35
CA ASP A 93 10.25 2.44 13.52
C ASP A 93 10.23 0.95 13.82
N PHE A 94 9.12 0.31 13.49
CA PHE A 94 8.96 -1.11 13.74
C PHE A 94 9.54 -1.93 12.61
N MET A 95 10.50 -2.81 12.95
CA MET A 95 10.98 -3.82 12.01
C MET A 95 10.23 -5.11 12.30
N VAL A 96 9.46 -5.55 11.33
CA VAL A 96 8.62 -6.74 11.46
C VAL A 96 9.21 -7.87 10.67
N ASP A 97 9.43 -9.00 11.34
CA ASP A 97 9.91 -10.22 10.68
C ASP A 97 8.79 -10.85 9.89
N LYS A 98 9.07 -11.23 8.66
CA LYS A 98 8.10 -11.88 7.78
C LYS A 98 7.48 -13.12 8.44
N LYS A 99 8.25 -13.84 9.23
CA LYS A 99 7.78 -15.02 9.94
C LYS A 99 6.71 -14.71 10.97
N ASN A 100 6.69 -13.48 11.48
CA ASN A 100 5.76 -13.08 12.53
C ASN A 100 4.53 -12.33 12.03
N ILE A 101 4.37 -12.23 10.71
CA ILE A 101 3.26 -11.48 10.11
C ILE A 101 1.91 -11.98 10.62
N ASN A 102 1.77 -13.30 10.75
CA ASN A 102 0.51 -13.89 11.21
C ASN A 102 0.28 -13.72 12.70
N LYS A 103 1.31 -13.39 13.46
CA LYS A 103 1.22 -13.18 14.91
C LYS A 103 0.94 -11.74 15.29
N ILE A 104 1.09 -10.83 14.35
CA ILE A 104 0.89 -9.40 14.57
C ILE A 104 -0.43 -8.98 13.95
N ILE A 105 -1.14 -8.08 14.62
CA ILE A 105 -2.37 -7.55 14.08
C ILE A 105 -2.02 -6.51 13.02
N LEU A 106 -2.20 -6.88 11.76
CA LEU A 106 -1.95 -5.99 10.64
C LEU A 106 -3.24 -5.77 9.85
N PRO A 107 -3.45 -4.58 9.30
CA PRO A 107 -4.59 -4.37 8.42
C PRO A 107 -4.46 -5.22 7.16
N SER A 108 -5.57 -5.59 6.57
CA SER A 108 -5.57 -6.39 5.35
C SER A 108 -4.81 -5.70 4.22
N PHE A 109 -4.81 -4.39 4.21
CA PHE A 109 -4.04 -3.57 3.28
C PHE A 109 -2.55 -3.93 3.34
N THR A 110 -1.97 -3.93 4.54
CA THR A 110 -0.56 -4.27 4.75
C THR A 110 -0.28 -5.72 4.38
N LYS A 111 -1.18 -6.61 4.75
CA LYS A 111 -1.04 -8.04 4.41
C LYS A 111 -1.05 -8.27 2.91
N LYS A 112 -1.87 -7.53 2.18
CA LYS A 112 -1.92 -7.63 0.71
C LYS A 112 -0.60 -7.21 0.08
N ILE A 113 0.04 -6.18 0.62
CA ILE A 113 1.35 -5.75 0.13
C ILE A 113 2.39 -6.85 0.40
N PHE A 114 2.42 -7.41 1.61
CA PHE A 114 3.32 -8.51 1.92
C PHE A 114 3.12 -9.69 0.99
N LYS A 115 1.88 -10.05 0.72
CA LYS A 115 1.57 -11.15 -0.18
C LYS A 115 2.08 -10.88 -1.59
N ASN A 116 1.96 -9.65 -2.05
CA ASN A 116 2.46 -9.26 -3.35
C ASN A 116 3.99 -9.32 -3.40
N LEU A 117 4.65 -8.88 -2.34
CA LEU A 117 6.10 -8.90 -2.25
C LEU A 117 6.66 -10.31 -2.33
N SER A 118 5.97 -11.30 -1.78
CA SER A 118 6.45 -12.68 -1.82
C SER A 118 6.37 -13.32 -3.20
N LYS A 119 5.57 -12.74 -4.10
CA LYS A 119 5.46 -13.24 -5.48
C LYS A 119 6.56 -12.75 -6.38
N HIS A 120 7.28 -11.69 -5.99
CA HIS A 120 8.32 -11.08 -6.81
C HIS A 120 9.68 -11.30 -6.18
N LYS A 121 10.62 -11.72 -6.99
CA LYS A 121 11.99 -11.87 -6.52
C LYS A 121 12.62 -10.50 -6.35
N TRP A 122 13.34 -10.33 -5.25
CA TRP A 122 14.10 -9.12 -5.03
C TRP A 122 15.40 -9.19 -5.83
N LYS A 123 15.78 -8.06 -6.40
CA LYS A 123 17.09 -7.97 -7.02
C LYS A 123 18.13 -8.08 -5.92
N LYS A 124 19.11 -8.97 -6.14
CA LYS A 124 20.23 -9.03 -5.23
C LYS A 124 21.06 -7.78 -5.37
N LEU A 125 21.30 -7.13 -4.27
CA LEU A 125 22.23 -6.03 -4.24
C LEU A 125 23.62 -6.60 -4.07
N LEU A 126 24.45 -6.26 -4.98
CA LEU A 126 25.85 -6.67 -4.92
C LEU A 126 26.65 -5.68 -4.12
#